data_1c9b42e9f82096058f4e68eb72551d36
#
_entry.id   1c9b42e9f82096058f4e68eb72551d36
#
_cell.length_a   1.000
_cell.length_b   1.000
_cell.length_c   1.000
_cell.angle_alpha   90.00
_cell.angle_beta   90.00
_cell.angle_gamma   90.00
#
_symmetry.space_group_name_H-M   'P 1'
#
loop_
_entity.id
_entity.type
_entity.pdbx_description
1 polymer ?
#
loop_
_entity_poly.entity_id
_entity_poly.type
_entity_poly.pdbx_seq_one_letter_code
_entity_poly.pdbx_strand_id
1 'polypeptide(L)'
;MLRSSVFQSSIARWLLGFVAFVVTISVLRYKPWQRPSAQLSATDSEDHRQVLKVAFLPVTCHLTCPVTDFATKASKSTRFESQRFTDFPTMAESIKAGRIQAGFMIAPLAMKLREEGVPVKILYLGHRDGSEVMVAKNAAVKSLRDLRGKTFAIPSRYSNQNLVIHRLMEEQGVRPEEIRFVEMAPPDMPGALAGKAIDAYFVGEPFAAKAELDGSGRVLYYAKDIWPHFISCVLVVHEKLIRDRPELVKELVRGIAQSGEWAENHRVDAATVAYPYFRQDETLVRYVLTQPPDRVSYRMLNPSDQEIERIRDMGIKAGILTTKIDIKDLLDRSFVPTDIKPADIDMSTAGQPN
;
A
#
# COMPACT_ATOMS: atom_id res chain seq x y z
N MET A 1 74.20 -0.10 -3.34
CA MET A 1 72.96 -0.29 -2.64
C MET A 1 72.39 1.02 -2.07
N LEU A 2 72.06 2.03 -2.87
CA LEU A 2 71.55 3.35 -2.36
C LEU A 2 70.58 4.03 -3.31
N ARG A 3 69.69 3.25 -4.02
CA ARG A 3 68.64 3.80 -4.91
C ARG A 3 67.24 3.45 -4.54
N SER A 4 66.99 2.65 -3.49
CA SER A 4 65.63 2.18 -3.12
C SER A 4 64.91 3.06 -2.09
N SER A 5 65.61 3.83 -1.28
CA SER A 5 64.99 4.62 -0.20
C SER A 5 64.33 5.94 -0.66
N VAL A 6 64.83 6.54 -1.73
CA VAL A 6 64.31 7.82 -2.25
C VAL A 6 63.00 7.61 -3.02
N PHE A 7 62.84 6.47 -3.67
CA PHE A 7 61.62 6.16 -4.43
C PHE A 7 60.43 5.82 -3.52
N GLN A 8 60.68 5.13 -2.39
CA GLN A 8 59.65 4.82 -1.39
C GLN A 8 59.13 6.07 -0.65
N SER A 9 60.02 7.05 -0.39
CA SER A 9 59.62 8.31 0.25
C SER A 9 58.74 9.19 -0.65
N SER A 10 58.97 9.12 -1.96
CA SER A 10 58.20 9.85 -2.97
C SER A 10 56.76 9.31 -3.10
N ILE A 11 56.59 7.99 -3.18
CA ILE A 11 55.27 7.32 -3.27
C ILE A 11 54.47 7.57 -2.00
N ALA A 12 55.07 7.47 -0.82
CA ALA A 12 54.42 7.76 0.45
C ALA A 12 53.89 9.21 0.54
N ARG A 13 54.67 10.19 0.01
CA ARG A 13 54.23 11.59 -0.07
C ARG A 13 53.04 11.79 -1.02
N TRP A 14 53.03 11.11 -2.17
CA TRP A 14 51.93 11.17 -3.12
C TRP A 14 50.66 10.50 -2.56
N LEU A 15 50.77 9.38 -1.85
CA LEU A 15 49.65 8.71 -1.17
C LEU A 15 49.08 9.59 -0.06
N LEU A 16 49.91 10.22 0.76
CA LEU A 16 49.45 11.14 1.80
C LEU A 16 48.75 12.37 1.19
N GLY A 17 49.30 12.93 0.10
CA GLY A 17 48.67 14.03 -0.63
C GLY A 17 47.30 13.63 -1.21
N PHE A 18 47.18 12.42 -1.79
CA PHE A 18 45.94 11.91 -2.33
C PHE A 18 44.88 11.67 -1.23
N VAL A 19 45.28 11.06 -0.11
CA VAL A 19 44.39 10.88 1.05
C VAL A 19 43.91 12.22 1.60
N ALA A 20 44.84 13.20 1.77
CA ALA A 20 44.48 14.54 2.23
C ALA A 20 43.50 15.23 1.25
N PHE A 21 43.71 15.08 -0.06
CA PHE A 21 42.82 15.63 -1.09
C PHE A 21 41.41 14.99 -1.04
N VAL A 22 41.35 13.65 -0.94
CA VAL A 22 40.05 12.94 -0.82
C VAL A 22 39.33 13.32 0.46
N VAL A 23 40.02 13.42 1.60
CA VAL A 23 39.44 13.87 2.87
C VAL A 23 38.94 15.31 2.74
N THR A 24 39.71 16.20 2.14
CA THR A 24 39.33 17.61 1.94
C THR A 24 38.11 17.73 1.05
N ILE A 25 38.04 17.00 -0.07
CA ILE A 25 36.82 16.97 -0.93
C ILE A 25 35.65 16.38 -0.19
N SER A 26 35.83 15.30 0.57
CA SER A 26 34.75 14.68 1.36
C SER A 26 34.23 15.64 2.43
N VAL A 27 35.11 16.37 3.11
CA VAL A 27 34.74 17.36 4.12
C VAL A 27 34.02 18.56 3.48
N LEU A 28 34.52 19.05 2.33
CA LEU A 28 33.89 20.16 1.60
C LEU A 28 32.55 19.77 0.99
N ARG A 29 32.38 18.54 0.53
CA ARG A 29 31.14 18.03 -0.04
C ARG A 29 30.13 17.67 1.04
N TYR A 30 30.55 17.08 2.15
CA TYR A 30 29.69 16.69 3.27
C TYR A 30 29.35 17.84 4.21
N LYS A 31 30.15 18.93 4.21
CA LYS A 31 29.97 20.13 5.05
C LYS A 31 29.43 19.76 6.44
N PRO A 32 30.13 18.94 7.25
CA PRO A 32 29.62 18.43 8.52
C PRO A 32 29.27 19.55 9.52
N TRP A 33 29.81 20.76 9.34
CA TRP A 33 29.42 21.96 10.08
C TRP A 33 28.15 22.64 9.55
N GLN A 34 27.64 22.26 8.38
CA GLN A 34 26.35 22.67 7.82
C GLN A 34 25.31 21.56 7.94
N ARG A 35 25.49 20.60 8.85
CA ARG A 35 24.33 19.83 9.25
C ARG A 35 23.32 20.87 9.70
N PRO A 36 22.17 21.05 9.03
CA PRO A 36 21.08 21.68 9.69
C PRO A 36 20.91 20.82 10.94
N SER A 37 21.12 21.40 12.11
CA SER A 37 20.40 20.94 13.27
C SER A 37 19.03 20.65 12.71
N ALA A 38 18.45 19.48 12.99
CA ALA A 38 17.04 19.24 12.76
C ALA A 38 16.27 20.22 13.67
N GLN A 39 16.40 21.48 13.39
CA GLN A 39 15.36 22.44 13.56
C GLN A 39 14.29 21.94 12.62
N LEU A 40 13.34 21.18 13.21
CA LEU A 40 11.97 21.34 12.81
C LEU A 40 11.86 22.78 12.36
N SER A 41 11.74 22.99 11.06
CA SER A 41 11.51 24.31 10.49
C SER A 41 10.22 24.81 11.13
N ALA A 42 10.39 25.55 12.22
CA ALA A 42 9.39 26.40 12.82
C ALA A 42 9.23 27.60 11.89
N THR A 43 8.71 27.34 10.70
CA THR A 43 8.16 28.31 9.77
C THR A 43 6.97 27.65 9.09
N ASP A 44 6.03 27.21 9.92
CA ASP A 44 4.63 27.25 9.56
C ASP A 44 3.92 27.98 10.70
N SER A 45 3.55 29.19 10.35
CA SER A 45 2.66 30.04 11.09
C SER A 45 1.51 29.26 11.70
N GLU A 46 1.34 29.34 13.03
CA GLU A 46 0.08 29.28 13.77
C GLU A 46 -0.97 28.21 13.38
N ASP A 47 -0.56 27.10 12.75
CA ASP A 47 -1.48 25.99 12.54
C ASP A 47 -1.48 25.08 13.79
N HIS A 48 -2.33 25.41 14.75
CA HIS A 48 -2.55 24.61 15.97
C HIS A 48 -3.24 23.26 15.68
N ARG A 49 -3.46 22.92 14.40
CA ARG A 49 -4.12 21.68 13.99
C ARG A 49 -3.27 20.46 14.30
N GLN A 50 -3.94 19.43 14.71
CA GLN A 50 -3.32 18.11 14.80
C GLN A 50 -3.23 17.48 13.41
N VAL A 51 -2.03 17.34 12.88
CA VAL A 51 -1.79 16.68 11.60
C VAL A 51 -1.33 15.25 11.82
N LEU A 52 -2.04 14.28 11.22
CA LEU A 52 -1.63 12.88 11.18
C LEU A 52 -1.41 12.44 9.73
N LYS A 53 -0.17 11.99 9.43
CA LYS A 53 0.14 11.38 8.13
C LYS A 53 -0.33 9.93 8.11
N VAL A 54 -1.12 9.61 7.08
CA VAL A 54 -1.67 8.27 6.85
C VAL A 54 -1.10 7.72 5.56
N ALA A 55 -0.39 6.58 5.63
CA ALA A 55 0.24 5.97 4.47
C ALA A 55 -0.79 5.31 3.56
N PHE A 56 -0.60 5.48 2.24
CA PHE A 56 -1.42 4.83 1.24
C PHE A 56 -0.63 4.49 -0.03
N LEU A 57 -1.09 3.50 -0.79
CA LEU A 57 -0.69 3.26 -2.18
C LEU A 57 -1.78 3.77 -3.13
N PRO A 58 -1.45 4.07 -4.39
CA PRO A 58 -2.44 4.55 -5.38
C PRO A 58 -3.31 3.41 -5.91
N VAL A 59 -3.98 2.71 -5.00
CA VAL A 59 -4.93 1.61 -5.26
C VAL A 59 -6.27 1.94 -4.62
N THR A 60 -7.38 1.47 -5.21
CA THR A 60 -8.72 1.86 -4.75
C THR A 60 -9.06 1.41 -3.33
N CYS A 61 -8.41 0.34 -2.82
CA CYS A 61 -8.58 -0.05 -1.43
C CYS A 61 -7.99 0.95 -0.42
N HIS A 62 -7.26 1.95 -0.89
CA HIS A 62 -6.78 3.05 -0.08
C HIS A 62 -7.50 4.38 -0.37
N LEU A 63 -8.53 4.39 -1.25
CA LEU A 63 -9.22 5.60 -1.70
C LEU A 63 -9.81 6.42 -0.56
N THR A 64 -10.28 5.77 0.49
CA THR A 64 -10.84 6.46 1.66
C THR A 64 -9.80 7.34 2.38
N CYS A 65 -8.50 7.05 2.24
CA CYS A 65 -7.43 7.90 2.79
C CYS A 65 -7.39 9.28 2.07
N PRO A 66 -7.22 9.38 0.74
CA PRO A 66 -7.37 10.64 0.01
C PRO A 66 -8.68 11.38 0.25
N VAL A 67 -9.79 10.67 0.30
CA VAL A 67 -11.10 11.29 0.56
C VAL A 67 -11.15 11.91 1.97
N THR A 68 -10.60 11.22 2.99
CA THR A 68 -10.50 11.76 4.35
C THR A 68 -9.54 12.97 4.42
N ASP A 69 -8.39 12.91 3.72
CA ASP A 69 -7.49 14.06 3.58
C ASP A 69 -8.24 15.26 3.00
N PHE A 70 -8.93 15.05 1.88
CA PHE A 70 -9.69 16.10 1.20
C PHE A 70 -10.79 16.68 2.11
N ALA A 71 -11.58 15.83 2.78
CA ALA A 71 -12.64 16.24 3.69
C ALA A 71 -12.13 17.04 4.90
N THR A 72 -10.91 16.74 5.38
CA THR A 72 -10.31 17.40 6.55
C THR A 72 -9.40 18.57 6.21
N LYS A 73 -9.19 18.87 4.92
CA LYS A 73 -8.27 19.91 4.46
C LYS A 73 -8.60 21.30 5.04
N ALA A 74 -9.88 21.63 5.17
CA ALA A 74 -10.37 22.88 5.74
C ALA A 74 -10.62 22.80 7.27
N SER A 75 -10.41 21.65 7.91
CA SER A 75 -10.63 21.49 9.35
C SER A 75 -9.68 22.38 10.16
N LYS A 76 -10.18 22.97 11.24
CA LYS A 76 -9.40 23.80 12.17
C LYS A 76 -8.80 22.99 13.34
N SER A 77 -9.25 21.76 13.56
CA SER A 77 -8.85 20.94 14.71
C SER A 77 -7.90 19.81 14.31
N THR A 78 -8.30 18.99 13.32
CA THR A 78 -7.56 17.80 12.92
C THR A 78 -7.49 17.73 11.40
N ARG A 79 -6.33 17.33 10.88
CA ARG A 79 -6.10 17.07 9.47
C ARG A 79 -5.44 15.71 9.29
N PHE A 80 -5.95 14.92 8.35
CA PHE A 80 -5.35 13.65 7.94
C PHE A 80 -4.69 13.82 6.58
N GLU A 81 -3.36 13.78 6.58
CA GLU A 81 -2.53 13.98 5.39
C GLU A 81 -2.18 12.66 4.73
N SER A 82 -2.53 12.49 3.46
CA SER A 82 -2.23 11.29 2.69
C SER A 82 -0.74 11.22 2.31
N GLN A 83 0.01 10.27 2.90
CA GLN A 83 1.40 10.00 2.56
C GLN A 83 1.48 8.88 1.53
N ARG A 84 1.80 9.21 0.26
CA ARG A 84 1.85 8.25 -0.84
C ARG A 84 3.11 7.39 -0.80
N PHE A 85 2.92 6.07 -0.97
CA PHE A 85 3.95 5.07 -1.22
C PHE A 85 3.72 4.40 -2.58
N THR A 86 4.73 3.73 -3.13
CA THR A 86 4.65 2.99 -4.40
C THR A 86 4.54 1.49 -4.22
N ASP A 87 5.03 0.98 -3.07
CA ASP A 87 5.09 -0.45 -2.76
C ASP A 87 4.85 -0.71 -1.27
N PHE A 88 4.42 -1.93 -0.95
CA PHE A 88 4.13 -2.35 0.41
C PHE A 88 5.39 -2.56 1.28
N PRO A 89 6.53 -3.09 0.78
CA PRO A 89 7.74 -3.24 1.57
C PRO A 89 8.25 -1.91 2.14
N THR A 90 8.36 -0.88 1.32
CA THR A 90 8.82 0.46 1.76
C THR A 90 7.88 1.07 2.81
N MET A 91 6.55 0.88 2.65
CA MET A 91 5.56 1.30 3.64
C MET A 91 5.74 0.54 4.96
N ALA A 92 5.88 -0.79 4.92
CA ALA A 92 6.08 -1.63 6.08
C ALA A 92 7.34 -1.22 6.89
N GLU A 93 8.45 -0.97 6.21
CA GLU A 93 9.68 -0.48 6.86
C GLU A 93 9.51 0.92 7.47
N SER A 94 8.67 1.77 6.88
CA SER A 94 8.34 3.09 7.44
C SER A 94 7.50 2.99 8.71
N ILE A 95 6.59 2.02 8.78
CA ILE A 95 5.80 1.70 9.99
C ILE A 95 6.69 1.07 11.07
N LYS A 96 7.52 0.08 10.72
CA LYS A 96 8.51 -0.52 11.63
C LYS A 96 9.42 0.53 12.28
N ALA A 97 9.89 1.48 11.51
CA ALA A 97 10.74 2.56 11.97
C ALA A 97 9.98 3.66 12.76
N GLY A 98 8.66 3.55 12.92
CA GLY A 98 7.83 4.55 13.58
C GLY A 98 7.69 5.89 12.86
N ARG A 99 8.17 5.98 11.60
CA ARG A 99 8.06 7.20 10.77
C ARG A 99 6.61 7.45 10.33
N ILE A 100 5.86 6.38 10.14
CA ILE A 100 4.42 6.37 9.86
C ILE A 100 3.75 5.56 10.97
N GLN A 101 2.68 6.11 11.54
CA GLN A 101 1.96 5.48 12.65
C GLN A 101 0.57 4.96 12.25
N ALA A 102 0.08 5.32 11.07
CA ALA A 102 -1.18 4.83 10.51
C ALA A 102 -1.06 4.68 8.98
N GLY A 103 -1.72 3.69 8.41
CA GLY A 103 -1.73 3.49 6.96
C GLY A 103 -2.52 2.29 6.53
N PHE A 104 -2.81 2.23 5.24
CA PHE A 104 -3.47 1.08 4.65
C PHE A 104 -2.46 0.07 4.13
N MET A 105 -2.64 -1.20 4.45
CA MET A 105 -1.81 -2.28 3.91
C MET A 105 -2.61 -3.58 3.75
N ILE A 106 -2.00 -4.53 3.06
CA ILE A 106 -2.53 -5.89 2.89
C ILE A 106 -2.53 -6.63 4.24
N ALA A 107 -3.62 -7.32 4.56
CA ALA A 107 -3.84 -7.91 5.89
C ALA A 107 -2.75 -8.92 6.31
N PRO A 108 -2.27 -9.87 5.46
CA PRO A 108 -1.20 -10.77 5.86
C PRO A 108 0.12 -10.07 6.17
N LEU A 109 0.41 -8.93 5.54
CA LEU A 109 1.61 -8.13 5.86
C LEU A 109 1.47 -7.47 7.23
N ALA A 110 0.28 -6.98 7.60
CA ALA A 110 0.02 -6.48 8.95
C ALA A 110 0.21 -7.59 10.01
N MET A 111 -0.24 -8.81 9.70
CA MET A 111 0.00 -10.00 10.54
C MET A 111 1.50 -10.31 10.64
N LYS A 112 2.24 -10.25 9.53
CA LYS A 112 3.68 -10.48 9.51
C LYS A 112 4.42 -9.44 10.35
N LEU A 113 4.07 -8.17 10.26
CA LEU A 113 4.61 -7.12 11.14
C LEU A 113 4.37 -7.44 12.61
N ARG A 114 3.15 -7.89 12.96
CA ARG A 114 2.84 -8.29 14.34
C ARG A 114 3.66 -9.50 14.80
N GLU A 115 3.84 -10.51 13.94
CA GLU A 115 4.69 -11.69 14.19
C GLU A 115 6.16 -11.29 14.43
N GLU A 116 6.65 -10.26 13.75
CA GLU A 116 7.98 -9.68 13.93
C GLU A 116 8.09 -8.73 15.15
N GLY A 117 7.04 -8.64 15.96
CA GLY A 117 7.03 -7.82 17.18
C GLY A 117 6.72 -6.35 16.97
N VAL A 118 6.31 -5.92 15.77
CA VAL A 118 5.87 -4.56 15.52
C VAL A 118 4.48 -4.35 16.14
N PRO A 119 4.30 -3.41 17.08
CA PRO A 119 3.05 -3.25 17.82
C PRO A 119 2.02 -2.48 17.00
N VAL A 120 1.35 -3.18 16.10
CA VAL A 120 0.30 -2.63 15.23
C VAL A 120 -1.04 -3.33 15.44
N LYS A 121 -2.14 -2.61 15.23
CA LYS A 121 -3.51 -3.12 15.24
C LYS A 121 -4.18 -2.85 13.90
N ILE A 122 -5.09 -3.74 13.50
CA ILE A 122 -6.05 -3.54 12.41
C ILE A 122 -7.30 -2.90 13.01
N LEU A 123 -7.75 -1.77 12.47
CA LEU A 123 -8.91 -1.06 13.01
C LEU A 123 -10.11 -1.04 12.04
N TYR A 124 -9.87 -1.11 10.73
CA TYR A 124 -10.92 -0.98 9.72
C TYR A 124 -10.46 -1.57 8.38
N LEU A 125 -11.36 -1.67 7.39
CA LEU A 125 -11.01 -2.06 6.01
C LEU A 125 -10.91 -0.85 5.10
N GLY A 126 -10.16 -1.00 4.01
CA GLY A 126 -10.11 0.00 2.93
C GLY A 126 -11.31 -0.08 2.00
N HIS A 127 -11.50 -1.22 1.38
CA HIS A 127 -12.68 -1.63 0.64
C HIS A 127 -12.74 -3.16 0.51
N ARG A 128 -13.83 -3.66 -0.04
CA ARG A 128 -13.98 -5.06 -0.41
C ARG A 128 -13.89 -5.22 -1.93
N ASP A 129 -13.50 -6.41 -2.35
CA ASP A 129 -13.36 -6.77 -3.78
C ASP A 129 -12.29 -5.92 -4.51
N GLY A 130 -12.46 -5.57 -5.76
CA GLY A 130 -11.56 -4.66 -6.51
C GLY A 130 -10.13 -5.17 -6.63
N SER A 131 -9.98 -6.47 -6.85
CA SER A 131 -8.73 -7.10 -7.26
C SER A 131 -9.03 -8.15 -8.32
N GLU A 132 -8.20 -8.19 -9.37
CA GLU A 132 -8.45 -9.06 -10.52
C GLU A 132 -7.18 -9.81 -10.94
N VAL A 133 -7.39 -11.06 -11.38
CA VAL A 133 -6.37 -11.83 -12.08
C VAL A 133 -6.40 -11.46 -13.55
N MET A 134 -5.30 -10.94 -14.03
CA MET A 134 -5.15 -10.46 -15.40
C MET A 134 -4.23 -11.36 -16.21
N VAL A 135 -4.59 -11.55 -17.47
CA VAL A 135 -3.77 -12.21 -18.50
C VAL A 135 -3.73 -11.35 -19.76
N ALA A 136 -2.74 -11.58 -20.62
CA ALA A 136 -2.68 -10.87 -21.89
C ALA A 136 -3.97 -11.07 -22.71
N LYS A 137 -4.46 -10.02 -23.39
CA LYS A 137 -5.76 -10.01 -24.07
C LYS A 137 -5.95 -11.19 -25.01
N ASN A 138 -4.93 -11.51 -25.79
CA ASN A 138 -4.96 -12.56 -26.81
C ASN A 138 -4.40 -13.91 -26.30
N ALA A 139 -4.11 -14.05 -25.00
CA ALA A 139 -3.62 -15.32 -24.44
C ALA A 139 -4.74 -16.38 -24.41
N ALA A 140 -4.42 -17.59 -24.82
CA ALA A 140 -5.34 -18.74 -24.79
C ALA A 140 -5.45 -19.33 -23.38
N VAL A 141 -5.52 -18.47 -22.36
CA VAL A 141 -5.59 -18.84 -20.93
C VAL A 141 -7.04 -18.78 -20.47
N LYS A 142 -7.59 -19.88 -19.96
CA LYS A 142 -8.96 -19.98 -19.44
C LYS A 142 -9.01 -20.32 -17.95
N SER A 143 -7.91 -20.81 -17.39
CA SER A 143 -7.81 -21.22 -16.01
C SER A 143 -6.36 -21.12 -15.51
N LEU A 144 -6.11 -21.33 -14.20
CA LEU A 144 -4.74 -21.40 -13.67
C LEU A 144 -3.94 -22.58 -14.24
N ARG A 145 -4.61 -23.64 -14.70
CA ARG A 145 -3.94 -24.79 -15.33
C ARG A 145 -3.18 -24.38 -16.59
N ASP A 146 -3.68 -23.38 -17.31
CA ASP A 146 -3.06 -22.86 -18.54
C ASP A 146 -1.85 -21.95 -18.24
N LEU A 147 -1.64 -21.60 -16.95
CA LEU A 147 -0.50 -20.81 -16.49
C LEU A 147 0.68 -21.66 -16.00
N ARG A 148 0.62 -23.00 -16.11
CA ARG A 148 1.75 -23.86 -15.81
C ARG A 148 2.99 -23.48 -16.63
N GLY A 149 4.14 -23.37 -15.98
CA GLY A 149 5.41 -22.93 -16.58
C GLY A 149 5.48 -21.43 -16.87
N LYS A 150 4.45 -20.65 -16.52
CA LYS A 150 4.33 -19.23 -16.76
C LYS A 150 4.77 -18.39 -15.56
N THR A 151 4.99 -17.09 -15.81
CA THR A 151 5.35 -16.11 -14.78
C THR A 151 4.10 -15.35 -14.34
N PHE A 152 3.85 -15.38 -13.04
CA PHE A 152 2.70 -14.75 -12.40
C PHE A 152 3.15 -13.70 -11.38
N ALA A 153 2.78 -12.42 -11.56
CA ALA A 153 3.14 -11.36 -10.62
C ALA A 153 2.07 -11.18 -9.53
N ILE A 154 2.55 -10.94 -8.32
CA ILE A 154 1.75 -10.62 -7.13
C ILE A 154 2.31 -9.38 -6.45
N PRO A 155 1.49 -8.58 -5.71
CA PRO A 155 1.99 -7.37 -5.05
C PRO A 155 3.01 -7.65 -3.95
N SER A 156 2.85 -8.78 -3.27
CA SER A 156 3.73 -9.30 -2.24
C SER A 156 3.35 -10.75 -1.92
N ARG A 157 4.33 -11.55 -1.48
CA ARG A 157 4.05 -12.87 -0.91
C ARG A 157 3.12 -12.79 0.32
N TYR A 158 3.14 -11.68 1.02
CA TYR A 158 2.25 -11.37 2.15
C TYR A 158 0.94 -10.70 1.71
N SER A 159 0.42 -11.00 0.53
CA SER A 159 -0.84 -10.42 0.04
C SER A 159 -2.00 -11.42 0.08
N ASN A 160 -3.22 -10.90 0.26
CA ASN A 160 -4.43 -11.72 0.13
C ASN A 160 -4.57 -12.29 -1.29
N GLN A 161 -4.09 -11.56 -2.31
CA GLN A 161 -4.00 -12.05 -3.68
C GLN A 161 -3.18 -13.34 -3.76
N ASN A 162 -2.01 -13.37 -3.09
CA ASN A 162 -1.17 -14.57 -3.03
C ASN A 162 -1.91 -15.74 -2.36
N LEU A 163 -2.55 -15.50 -1.22
CA LEU A 163 -3.30 -16.54 -0.50
C LEU A 163 -4.43 -17.13 -1.33
N VAL A 164 -5.20 -16.26 -1.99
CA VAL A 164 -6.33 -16.68 -2.82
C VAL A 164 -5.88 -17.47 -4.03
N ILE A 165 -4.79 -17.03 -4.70
CA ILE A 165 -4.29 -17.75 -5.88
C ILE A 165 -3.77 -19.14 -5.51
N HIS A 166 -3.06 -19.28 -4.38
CA HIS A 166 -2.61 -20.60 -3.90
C HIS A 166 -3.78 -21.51 -3.55
N ARG A 167 -4.85 -21.00 -2.93
CA ARG A 167 -6.07 -21.76 -2.70
C ARG A 167 -6.72 -22.22 -4.02
N LEU A 168 -6.86 -21.30 -4.99
CA LEU A 168 -7.45 -21.63 -6.29
C LEU A 168 -6.59 -22.63 -7.07
N MET A 169 -5.27 -22.57 -6.94
CA MET A 169 -4.35 -23.58 -7.50
C MET A 169 -4.62 -24.97 -6.90
N GLU A 170 -4.75 -25.05 -5.57
CA GLU A 170 -5.10 -26.31 -4.88
C GLU A 170 -6.44 -26.87 -5.40
N GLU A 171 -7.48 -26.02 -5.49
CA GLU A 171 -8.80 -26.39 -6.01
C GLU A 171 -8.74 -26.86 -7.48
N GLN A 172 -7.83 -26.34 -8.28
CA GLN A 172 -7.65 -26.72 -9.68
C GLN A 172 -6.58 -27.81 -9.91
N GLY A 173 -5.96 -28.33 -8.85
CA GLY A 173 -4.92 -29.34 -8.94
C GLY A 173 -3.64 -28.83 -9.64
N VAL A 174 -3.29 -27.57 -9.40
CA VAL A 174 -2.03 -26.93 -9.84
C VAL A 174 -1.12 -26.82 -8.62
N ARG A 175 0.10 -27.36 -8.72
CA ARG A 175 1.06 -27.28 -7.62
C ARG A 175 1.77 -25.91 -7.64
N PRO A 176 2.16 -25.35 -6.46
CA PRO A 176 2.80 -24.02 -6.38
C PRO A 176 4.04 -23.87 -7.27
N GLU A 177 4.86 -24.91 -7.37
CA GLU A 177 6.09 -24.92 -8.17
C GLU A 177 5.83 -24.97 -9.70
N GLU A 178 4.62 -25.22 -10.14
CA GLU A 178 4.27 -25.24 -11.56
C GLU A 178 4.04 -23.83 -12.14
N ILE A 179 3.93 -22.79 -11.30
CA ILE A 179 3.81 -21.39 -11.71
C ILE A 179 4.94 -20.59 -11.05
N ARG A 180 5.67 -19.79 -11.83
CA ARG A 180 6.74 -18.95 -11.30
C ARG A 180 6.16 -17.62 -10.76
N PHE A 181 6.00 -17.52 -9.43
CA PHE A 181 5.58 -16.27 -8.79
C PHE A 181 6.72 -15.28 -8.68
N VAL A 182 6.41 -14.00 -8.97
CA VAL A 182 7.32 -12.85 -8.77
C VAL A 182 6.60 -11.74 -8.02
N GLU A 183 7.29 -11.10 -7.08
CA GLU A 183 6.77 -9.90 -6.40
C GLU A 183 7.04 -8.67 -7.28
N MET A 184 6.03 -7.82 -7.47
CA MET A 184 6.13 -6.64 -8.30
C MET A 184 5.26 -5.51 -7.74
N ALA A 185 5.74 -4.26 -7.83
CA ALA A 185 4.94 -3.11 -7.45
C ALA A 185 3.67 -3.01 -8.34
N PRO A 186 2.49 -2.77 -7.77
CA PRO A 186 1.24 -2.71 -8.53
C PRO A 186 1.28 -1.82 -9.78
N PRO A 187 1.89 -0.62 -9.76
CA PRO A 187 1.95 0.24 -10.95
C PRO A 187 2.73 -0.35 -12.14
N ASP A 188 3.65 -1.28 -11.90
CA ASP A 188 4.54 -1.82 -12.92
C ASP A 188 3.90 -3.02 -13.67
N MET A 189 2.92 -3.68 -13.06
CA MET A 189 2.33 -4.92 -13.57
C MET A 189 1.67 -4.78 -14.95
N PRO A 190 0.86 -3.73 -15.24
CA PRO A 190 0.27 -3.59 -16.58
C PRO A 190 1.31 -3.47 -17.68
N GLY A 191 2.37 -2.68 -17.44
CA GLY A 191 3.48 -2.53 -18.36
C GLY A 191 4.27 -3.82 -18.58
N ALA A 192 4.51 -4.58 -17.50
CA ALA A 192 5.19 -5.87 -17.55
C ALA A 192 4.38 -6.92 -18.33
N LEU A 193 3.04 -6.94 -18.21
CA LEU A 193 2.17 -7.80 -18.98
C LEU A 193 2.20 -7.42 -20.48
N ALA A 194 2.05 -6.12 -20.78
CA ALA A 194 2.10 -5.61 -22.16
C ALA A 194 3.44 -5.90 -22.83
N GLY A 195 4.55 -5.76 -22.09
CA GLY A 195 5.92 -6.08 -22.52
C GLY A 195 6.26 -7.57 -22.51
N LYS A 196 5.32 -8.45 -22.13
CA LYS A 196 5.51 -9.92 -22.02
C LYS A 196 6.62 -10.34 -21.06
N ALA A 197 6.98 -9.50 -20.08
CA ALA A 197 7.89 -9.85 -19.01
C ALA A 197 7.23 -10.79 -17.98
N ILE A 198 5.90 -10.74 -17.89
CA ILE A 198 5.05 -11.64 -17.13
C ILE A 198 3.89 -12.13 -18.00
N ASP A 199 3.31 -13.27 -17.66
CA ASP A 199 2.19 -13.88 -18.38
C ASP A 199 0.83 -13.57 -17.74
N ALA A 200 0.84 -13.35 -16.43
CA ALA A 200 -0.34 -13.03 -15.62
C ALA A 200 0.03 -12.22 -14.38
N TYR A 201 -0.94 -11.57 -13.77
CA TYR A 201 -0.79 -10.95 -12.47
C TYR A 201 -2.12 -10.90 -11.71
N PHE A 202 -2.05 -10.76 -10.38
CA PHE A 202 -3.20 -10.50 -9.53
C PHE A 202 -2.97 -9.21 -8.75
N VAL A 203 -3.78 -8.19 -8.97
CA VAL A 203 -3.54 -6.85 -8.45
C VAL A 203 -4.84 -6.17 -8.04
N GLY A 204 -4.72 -5.23 -7.09
CA GLY A 204 -5.79 -4.29 -6.75
C GLY A 204 -5.96 -3.21 -7.82
N GLU A 205 -7.19 -2.72 -7.95
CA GLU A 205 -7.50 -1.61 -8.86
C GLU A 205 -6.80 -0.29 -8.46
N PRO A 206 -6.45 0.57 -9.45
CA PRO A 206 -6.91 0.61 -10.85
C PRO A 206 -6.01 -0.14 -11.85
N PHE A 207 -5.06 -0.93 -11.40
CA PHE A 207 -4.04 -1.50 -12.30
C PHE A 207 -4.52 -2.70 -13.12
N ALA A 208 -5.60 -3.37 -12.72
CA ALA A 208 -6.26 -4.34 -13.57
C ALA A 208 -7.01 -3.64 -14.72
N ALA A 209 -7.86 -2.67 -14.38
CA ALA A 209 -8.60 -1.88 -15.36
C ALA A 209 -7.70 -1.14 -16.36
N LYS A 210 -6.50 -0.73 -15.93
CA LYS A 210 -5.54 -0.09 -16.83
C LYS A 210 -5.20 -0.99 -17.99
N ALA A 211 -4.88 -2.27 -17.76
CA ALA A 211 -4.58 -3.21 -18.84
C ALA A 211 -5.81 -3.53 -19.70
N GLU A 212 -7.02 -3.50 -19.15
CA GLU A 212 -8.27 -3.65 -19.90
C GLU A 212 -8.46 -2.48 -20.87
N LEU A 213 -8.36 -1.24 -20.37
CA LEU A 213 -8.57 -0.02 -21.17
C LEU A 213 -7.46 0.19 -22.20
N ASP A 214 -6.21 -0.12 -21.85
CA ASP A 214 -5.07 -0.10 -22.79
C ASP A 214 -5.17 -1.23 -23.84
N GLY A 215 -6.09 -2.18 -23.67
CA GLY A 215 -6.27 -3.32 -24.58
C GLY A 215 -5.15 -4.36 -24.54
N SER A 216 -4.23 -4.27 -23.57
CA SER A 216 -3.12 -5.21 -23.38
C SER A 216 -3.51 -6.46 -22.58
N GLY A 217 -4.51 -6.34 -21.69
CA GLY A 217 -4.97 -7.41 -20.81
C GLY A 217 -6.47 -7.64 -20.85
N ARG A 218 -6.87 -8.74 -20.23
CA ARG A 218 -8.25 -9.06 -19.89
C ARG A 218 -8.30 -9.74 -18.52
N VAL A 219 -9.44 -9.61 -17.85
CA VAL A 219 -9.70 -10.32 -16.60
C VAL A 219 -9.82 -11.83 -16.89
N LEU A 220 -9.11 -12.63 -16.09
CA LEU A 220 -9.29 -14.07 -15.99
C LEU A 220 -10.24 -14.41 -14.85
N TYR A 221 -10.05 -13.77 -13.68
CA TYR A 221 -10.93 -13.90 -12.52
C TYR A 221 -11.07 -12.56 -11.80
N TYR A 222 -12.28 -12.23 -11.38
CA TYR A 222 -12.52 -11.21 -10.35
C TYR A 222 -12.32 -11.82 -8.97
N ALA A 223 -11.71 -11.10 -8.04
CA ALA A 223 -11.55 -11.58 -6.66
C ALA A 223 -12.89 -11.94 -6.02
N LYS A 224 -13.95 -11.14 -6.27
CA LYS A 224 -15.30 -11.38 -5.75
C LYS A 224 -15.90 -12.73 -6.17
N ASP A 225 -15.51 -13.27 -7.33
CA ASP A 225 -16.03 -14.54 -7.85
C ASP A 225 -15.31 -15.75 -7.22
N ILE A 226 -14.05 -15.57 -6.86
CA ILE A 226 -13.21 -16.63 -6.26
C ILE A 226 -13.14 -16.54 -4.73
N TRP A 227 -13.44 -15.38 -4.16
CA TRP A 227 -13.61 -15.14 -2.73
C TRP A 227 -14.60 -14.01 -2.49
N PRO A 228 -15.90 -14.30 -2.32
CA PRO A 228 -16.91 -13.27 -2.08
C PRO A 228 -16.56 -12.38 -0.89
N HIS A 229 -16.77 -11.08 -1.03
CA HIS A 229 -16.39 -10.05 -0.05
C HIS A 229 -14.90 -10.01 0.25
N PHE A 230 -14.10 -10.24 -0.79
CA PHE A 230 -12.63 -10.23 -0.68
C PHE A 230 -12.12 -9.00 0.07
N ILE A 231 -11.34 -9.23 1.13
CA ILE A 231 -10.65 -8.16 1.85
C ILE A 231 -9.38 -7.83 1.10
N SER A 232 -9.30 -6.62 0.54
CA SER A 232 -8.11 -6.17 -0.16
C SER A 232 -7.09 -5.61 0.83
N CYS A 233 -7.41 -4.52 1.52
CA CYS A 233 -6.51 -3.86 2.46
C CYS A 233 -7.20 -3.51 3.78
N VAL A 234 -6.38 -3.32 4.81
CA VAL A 234 -6.80 -2.97 6.17
C VAL A 234 -6.14 -1.66 6.61
N LEU A 235 -6.84 -0.87 7.40
CA LEU A 235 -6.25 0.25 8.12
C LEU A 235 -5.48 -0.28 9.32
N VAL A 236 -4.18 -0.02 9.31
CA VAL A 236 -3.25 -0.40 10.39
C VAL A 236 -2.83 0.84 11.16
N VAL A 237 -2.84 0.73 12.49
CA VAL A 237 -2.43 1.81 13.39
C VAL A 237 -1.45 1.25 14.43
N HIS A 238 -0.39 2.00 14.68
CA HIS A 238 0.61 1.65 15.68
C HIS A 238 0.04 1.80 17.10
N GLU A 239 0.25 0.81 17.97
CA GLU A 239 -0.30 0.82 19.33
C GLU A 239 0.15 2.04 20.16
N LYS A 240 1.33 2.57 19.88
CA LYS A 240 1.77 3.82 20.52
C LYS A 240 0.81 4.97 20.23
N LEU A 241 0.36 5.12 18.98
CA LEU A 241 -0.62 6.16 18.62
C LEU A 241 -1.98 5.90 19.29
N ILE A 242 -2.43 4.64 19.32
CA ILE A 242 -3.67 4.25 19.99
C ILE A 242 -3.63 4.62 21.49
N ARG A 243 -2.54 4.32 22.17
CA ARG A 243 -2.36 4.61 23.61
C ARG A 243 -2.23 6.09 23.89
N ASP A 244 -1.39 6.79 23.14
CA ASP A 244 -1.01 8.17 23.43
C ASP A 244 -2.05 9.18 22.93
N ARG A 245 -2.82 8.85 21.87
CA ARG A 245 -3.78 9.74 21.23
C ARG A 245 -5.04 8.99 20.76
N PRO A 246 -5.79 8.33 21.64
CA PRO A 246 -6.94 7.51 21.28
C PRO A 246 -8.06 8.30 20.55
N GLU A 247 -8.28 9.58 20.94
CA GLU A 247 -9.30 10.40 20.27
C GLU A 247 -8.93 10.73 18.82
N LEU A 248 -7.64 10.96 18.52
CA LEU A 248 -7.18 11.15 17.15
C LEU A 248 -7.38 9.89 16.31
N VAL A 249 -7.14 8.70 16.90
CA VAL A 249 -7.39 7.42 16.21
C VAL A 249 -8.88 7.22 15.95
N LYS A 250 -9.73 7.59 16.92
CA LYS A 250 -11.18 7.54 16.78
C LYS A 250 -11.68 8.47 15.66
N GLU A 251 -11.14 9.68 15.58
CA GLU A 251 -11.43 10.61 14.49
C GLU A 251 -10.96 10.07 13.13
N LEU A 252 -9.77 9.44 13.07
CA LEU A 252 -9.26 8.82 11.85
C LEU A 252 -10.22 7.71 11.38
N VAL A 253 -10.55 6.75 12.23
CA VAL A 253 -11.44 5.64 11.84
C VAL A 253 -12.81 6.15 11.42
N ARG A 254 -13.35 7.17 12.14
CA ARG A 254 -14.61 7.82 11.76
C ARG A 254 -14.49 8.47 10.39
N GLY A 255 -13.44 9.25 10.13
CA GLY A 255 -13.22 9.91 8.84
C GLY A 255 -13.13 8.91 7.68
N ILE A 256 -12.39 7.82 7.87
CA ILE A 256 -12.28 6.72 6.90
C ILE A 256 -13.65 6.06 6.65
N ALA A 257 -14.43 5.79 7.70
CA ALA A 257 -15.76 5.20 7.57
C ALA A 257 -16.74 6.13 6.83
N GLN A 258 -16.75 7.42 7.19
CA GLN A 258 -17.57 8.45 6.53
C GLN A 258 -17.17 8.64 5.06
N SER A 259 -15.87 8.60 4.77
CA SER A 259 -15.32 8.67 3.41
C SER A 259 -15.72 7.45 2.57
N GLY A 260 -15.75 6.27 3.18
CA GLY A 260 -16.23 5.04 2.52
C GLY A 260 -17.70 5.14 2.16
N GLU A 261 -18.55 5.55 3.11
CA GLU A 261 -20.00 5.73 2.88
C GLU A 261 -20.27 6.79 1.80
N TRP A 262 -19.50 7.89 1.82
CA TRP A 262 -19.60 8.91 0.78
C TRP A 262 -19.17 8.36 -0.59
N ALA A 263 -18.02 7.69 -0.68
CA ALA A 263 -17.49 7.15 -1.94
C ALA A 263 -18.40 6.08 -2.54
N GLU A 264 -19.07 5.27 -1.71
CA GLU A 264 -20.05 4.28 -2.17
C GLU A 264 -21.24 4.93 -2.91
N ASN A 265 -21.68 6.09 -2.41
CA ASN A 265 -22.86 6.78 -2.92
C ASN A 265 -22.52 7.84 -3.99
N HIS A 266 -21.26 8.31 -4.07
CA HIS A 266 -20.79 9.38 -4.96
C HIS A 266 -19.58 8.92 -5.78
N ARG A 267 -19.68 7.78 -6.46
CA ARG A 267 -18.56 7.08 -7.11
C ARG A 267 -17.85 7.94 -8.17
N VAL A 268 -18.59 8.77 -8.90
CA VAL A 268 -18.02 9.68 -9.91
C VAL A 268 -17.19 10.78 -9.23
N ASP A 269 -17.76 11.41 -8.19
CA ASP A 269 -17.09 12.48 -7.46
C ASP A 269 -15.88 11.93 -6.67
N ALA A 270 -16.00 10.68 -6.15
CA ALA A 270 -14.89 9.99 -5.50
C ALA A 270 -13.70 9.78 -6.46
N ALA A 271 -13.94 9.53 -7.74
CA ALA A 271 -12.89 9.47 -8.74
C ALA A 271 -12.21 10.84 -8.91
N THR A 272 -12.99 11.91 -9.01
CA THR A 272 -12.48 13.29 -9.15
C THR A 272 -11.64 13.72 -7.93
N VAL A 273 -12.04 13.34 -6.71
CA VAL A 273 -11.25 13.60 -5.50
C VAL A 273 -9.97 12.78 -5.46
N ALA A 274 -10.02 11.50 -5.87
CA ALA A 274 -8.92 10.57 -5.67
C ALA A 274 -7.82 10.62 -6.75
N TYR A 275 -8.16 10.96 -8.02
CA TYR A 275 -7.19 10.84 -9.12
C TYR A 275 -5.91 11.67 -8.93
N PRO A 276 -5.93 12.90 -8.35
CA PRO A 276 -4.70 13.66 -8.14
C PRO A 276 -3.76 12.96 -7.14
N TYR A 277 -4.32 12.37 -6.08
CA TYR A 277 -3.55 11.61 -5.09
C TYR A 277 -2.95 10.32 -5.68
N PHE A 278 -3.72 9.63 -6.53
CA PHE A 278 -3.27 8.43 -7.18
C PHE A 278 -2.26 8.70 -8.31
N ARG A 279 -2.27 9.92 -8.87
CA ARG A 279 -1.52 10.29 -10.08
C ARG A 279 -1.82 9.32 -11.21
N GLN A 280 -3.10 8.99 -11.36
CA GLN A 280 -3.67 8.19 -12.42
C GLN A 280 -4.60 9.07 -13.25
N ASP A 281 -5.02 8.59 -14.42
CA ASP A 281 -6.06 9.27 -15.20
C ASP A 281 -7.41 9.21 -14.47
N GLU A 282 -8.13 10.32 -14.40
CA GLU A 282 -9.46 10.37 -13.77
C GLU A 282 -10.43 9.40 -14.44
N THR A 283 -10.35 9.27 -15.77
CA THR A 283 -11.19 8.35 -16.54
C THR A 283 -10.98 6.90 -16.12
N LEU A 284 -9.73 6.52 -15.84
CA LEU A 284 -9.40 5.19 -15.32
C LEU A 284 -10.01 4.97 -13.92
N VAL A 285 -9.83 5.92 -13.01
CA VAL A 285 -10.38 5.79 -11.64
C VAL A 285 -11.92 5.75 -11.69
N ARG A 286 -12.54 6.60 -12.51
CA ARG A 286 -13.99 6.62 -12.75
C ARG A 286 -14.50 5.28 -13.31
N TYR A 287 -13.81 4.73 -14.29
CA TYR A 287 -14.14 3.42 -14.86
C TYR A 287 -14.18 2.35 -13.76
N VAL A 288 -13.14 2.24 -12.95
CA VAL A 288 -13.05 1.27 -11.86
C VAL A 288 -14.19 1.41 -10.85
N LEU A 289 -14.55 2.64 -10.50
CA LEU A 289 -15.60 2.88 -9.51
C LEU A 289 -17.01 2.67 -10.04
N THR A 290 -17.20 2.66 -11.37
CA THR A 290 -18.53 2.62 -11.99
C THR A 290 -18.79 1.42 -12.89
N GLN A 291 -17.73 0.66 -13.32
CA GLN A 291 -17.87 -0.40 -14.33
C GLN A 291 -16.99 -1.63 -14.05
N PRO A 292 -17.60 -2.80 -13.79
CA PRO A 292 -19.00 -2.96 -13.42
C PRO A 292 -19.30 -2.30 -12.07
N PRO A 293 -20.54 -1.97 -11.73
CA PRO A 293 -20.89 -1.23 -10.49
C PRO A 293 -20.46 -1.94 -9.20
N ASP A 294 -20.28 -3.26 -9.25
CA ASP A 294 -19.89 -4.12 -8.15
C ASP A 294 -18.41 -4.54 -8.18
N ARG A 295 -17.57 -3.86 -8.99
CA ARG A 295 -16.11 -4.13 -9.08
C ARG A 295 -15.44 -3.88 -7.73
N VAL A 296 -15.77 -2.79 -7.07
CA VAL A 296 -15.33 -2.42 -5.73
C VAL A 296 -16.53 -2.10 -4.83
N SER A 297 -16.43 -2.37 -3.53
CA SER A 297 -17.46 -2.02 -2.56
C SER A 297 -16.86 -1.36 -1.33
N TYR A 298 -17.41 -0.22 -0.95
CA TYR A 298 -17.09 0.50 0.30
C TYR A 298 -18.09 0.20 1.41
N ARG A 299 -18.85 -0.90 1.29
CA ARG A 299 -19.80 -1.40 2.28
C ARG A 299 -19.17 -2.44 3.19
N MET A 300 -19.72 -2.60 4.39
CA MET A 300 -19.30 -3.63 5.37
C MET A 300 -17.80 -3.58 5.70
N LEU A 301 -17.26 -2.39 5.94
CA LEU A 301 -15.84 -2.17 6.16
C LEU A 301 -15.37 -2.44 7.60
N ASN A 302 -16.28 -2.89 8.49
CA ASN A 302 -15.92 -3.40 9.81
C ASN A 302 -15.63 -4.91 9.68
N PRO A 303 -14.35 -5.34 9.80
CA PRO A 303 -14.01 -6.76 9.66
C PRO A 303 -14.50 -7.56 10.87
N SER A 304 -14.97 -8.78 10.62
CA SER A 304 -15.25 -9.75 11.67
C SER A 304 -13.98 -10.49 12.11
N ASP A 305 -14.00 -11.03 13.33
CA ASP A 305 -12.90 -11.88 13.82
C ASP A 305 -12.68 -13.07 12.89
N GLN A 306 -13.78 -13.72 12.44
CA GLN A 306 -13.71 -14.87 11.55
C GLN A 306 -13.06 -14.57 10.19
N GLU A 307 -13.29 -13.39 9.61
CA GLU A 307 -12.65 -13.00 8.36
C GLU A 307 -11.13 -12.86 8.53
N ILE A 308 -10.69 -12.24 9.61
CA ILE A 308 -9.26 -12.03 9.91
C ILE A 308 -8.60 -13.36 10.31
N GLU A 309 -9.29 -14.22 11.09
CA GLU A 309 -8.84 -15.58 11.39
C GLU A 309 -8.63 -16.41 10.14
N ARG A 310 -9.59 -16.36 9.21
CA ARG A 310 -9.47 -17.08 7.93
C ARG A 310 -8.22 -16.66 7.14
N ILE A 311 -7.92 -15.35 7.08
CA ILE A 311 -6.72 -14.84 6.42
C ILE A 311 -5.46 -15.35 7.13
N ARG A 312 -5.41 -15.28 8.46
CA ARG A 312 -4.30 -15.82 9.27
C ARG A 312 -4.07 -17.31 8.99
N ASP A 313 -5.13 -18.10 9.06
CA ASP A 313 -5.04 -19.55 8.91
C ASP A 313 -4.60 -19.96 7.49
N MET A 314 -5.05 -19.22 6.46
CA MET A 314 -4.54 -19.38 5.11
C MET A 314 -3.06 -18.98 5.01
N GLY A 315 -2.64 -17.92 5.70
CA GLY A 315 -1.25 -17.49 5.75
C GLY A 315 -0.34 -18.54 6.40
N ILE A 316 -0.81 -19.18 7.47
CA ILE A 316 -0.10 -20.30 8.13
C ILE A 316 -0.04 -21.51 7.18
N LYS A 317 -1.16 -21.89 6.56
CA LYS A 317 -1.21 -23.00 5.60
C LYS A 317 -0.27 -22.76 4.40
N ALA A 318 -0.15 -21.55 3.93
CA ALA A 318 0.74 -21.15 2.84
C ALA A 318 2.21 -20.98 3.28
N GLY A 319 2.54 -21.15 4.56
CA GLY A 319 3.89 -21.01 5.11
C GLY A 319 4.44 -19.57 5.12
N ILE A 320 3.59 -18.55 4.92
CA ILE A 320 4.00 -17.15 4.97
C ILE A 320 3.89 -16.55 6.38
N LEU A 321 3.07 -17.15 7.23
CA LEU A 321 3.01 -16.88 8.66
C LEU A 321 3.45 -18.14 9.41
N THR A 322 4.20 -17.97 10.50
CA THR A 322 4.74 -19.07 11.31
C THR A 322 4.07 -19.17 12.67
N THR A 323 3.50 -18.08 13.15
CA THR A 323 2.88 -17.98 14.48
C THR A 323 1.38 -17.78 14.37
N LYS A 324 0.62 -18.52 15.18
CA LYS A 324 -0.82 -18.31 15.32
C LYS A 324 -1.09 -17.09 16.20
N ILE A 325 -1.07 -15.90 15.57
CA ILE A 325 -1.39 -14.64 16.23
C ILE A 325 -2.82 -14.69 16.77
N ASP A 326 -3.02 -14.31 18.04
CA ASP A 326 -4.37 -14.10 18.57
C ASP A 326 -5.01 -12.89 17.88
N ILE A 327 -6.21 -13.09 17.34
CA ILE A 327 -6.92 -12.01 16.64
C ILE A 327 -7.25 -10.85 17.57
N LYS A 328 -7.50 -11.09 18.84
CA LYS A 328 -7.73 -10.04 19.85
C LYS A 328 -6.51 -9.13 20.06
N ASP A 329 -5.31 -9.67 19.80
CA ASP A 329 -4.08 -8.88 19.85
C ASP A 329 -3.85 -8.08 18.56
N LEU A 330 -4.49 -8.43 17.47
CA LEU A 330 -4.32 -7.80 16.16
C LEU A 330 -5.48 -6.88 15.78
N LEU A 331 -6.72 -7.31 16.01
CA LEU A 331 -7.93 -6.59 15.60
C LEU A 331 -8.51 -5.82 16.77
N ASP A 332 -8.72 -4.52 16.59
CA ASP A 332 -9.36 -3.65 17.59
C ASP A 332 -10.52 -2.89 16.95
N ARG A 333 -11.74 -3.33 17.23
CA ARG A 333 -12.99 -2.73 16.71
C ARG A 333 -13.60 -1.67 17.63
N SER A 334 -12.96 -1.35 18.77
CA SER A 334 -13.47 -0.36 19.72
C SER A 334 -13.56 1.05 19.12
N PHE A 335 -12.82 1.31 18.05
CA PHE A 335 -12.79 2.59 17.31
C PHE A 335 -13.84 2.68 16.21
N VAL A 336 -14.51 1.57 15.85
CA VAL A 336 -15.51 1.56 14.78
C VAL A 336 -16.74 2.36 15.19
N PRO A 337 -17.15 3.39 14.42
CA PRO A 337 -18.32 4.17 14.76
C PRO A 337 -19.61 3.35 14.60
N THR A 338 -20.56 3.56 15.52
CA THR A 338 -21.88 2.88 15.50
C THR A 338 -22.88 3.56 14.57
N ASP A 339 -22.69 4.86 14.31
CA ASP A 339 -23.50 5.67 13.40
C ASP A 339 -22.56 6.34 12.39
N ILE A 340 -22.64 5.89 11.12
CA ILE A 340 -21.79 6.39 10.04
C ILE A 340 -22.67 7.22 9.12
N LYS A 341 -22.41 8.54 9.12
CA LYS A 341 -22.96 9.45 8.13
C LYS A 341 -21.91 9.68 7.04
N PRO A 342 -22.31 9.88 5.77
CA PRO A 342 -21.36 10.25 4.71
C PRO A 342 -20.52 11.47 5.09
N ALA A 343 -19.26 11.52 4.60
CA ALA A 343 -18.43 12.70 4.74
C ALA A 343 -19.08 13.90 4.05
N ASP A 344 -18.93 15.08 4.65
CA ASP A 344 -19.31 16.36 4.03
C ASP A 344 -18.16 16.82 3.14
N ILE A 345 -18.34 16.76 1.83
CA ILE A 345 -17.30 17.02 0.82
C ILE A 345 -17.71 18.22 -0.04
N ASP A 346 -16.96 19.30 0.07
CA ASP A 346 -17.07 20.43 -0.85
C ASP A 346 -16.37 20.14 -2.17
N MET A 347 -17.14 19.82 -3.21
CA MET A 347 -16.63 19.49 -4.54
C MET A 347 -16.12 20.71 -5.32
N SER A 348 -16.32 21.94 -4.86
CA SER A 348 -15.91 23.16 -5.58
C SER A 348 -14.38 23.26 -5.79
N THR A 349 -13.61 22.62 -4.94
CA THR A 349 -12.13 22.57 -5.00
C THR A 349 -11.57 21.23 -5.46
N ALA A 350 -12.43 20.25 -5.80
CA ALA A 350 -12.00 18.93 -6.22
C ALA A 350 -11.33 18.97 -7.61
N GLY A 351 -10.35 18.11 -7.80
CA GLY A 351 -9.61 18.02 -9.08
C GLY A 351 -8.53 19.07 -9.28
N GLN A 352 -8.37 20.04 -8.39
CA GLN A 352 -7.25 20.96 -8.45
C GLN A 352 -5.97 20.27 -7.97
N PRO A 353 -4.84 20.36 -8.71
CA PRO A 353 -3.56 19.82 -8.24
C PRO A 353 -3.12 20.54 -6.96
N ASN A 354 -2.66 19.76 -5.98
CA ASN A 354 -2.08 20.27 -4.73
C ASN A 354 -0.71 20.90 -4.96
#